data_a4b2129c670101f4779f646f406d97d4
#
_entry.id   a4b2129c670101f4779f646f406d97d4
#
_cell.length_a   1.000
_cell.length_b   1.000
_cell.length_c   1.000
_cell.angle_alpha   90.00
_cell.angle_beta   90.00
_cell.angle_gamma   90.00
#
_symmetry.space_group_name_H-M   'P 1'
#
loop_
_entity.id
_entity.type
_entity.pdbx_description
1 polymer ?
#
loop_
_entity_poly.entity_id
_entity_poly.type
_entity_poly.pdbx_seq_one_letter_code
_entity_poly.pdbx_strand_id
1 'polypeptide(L)'
;MTWEETDDYVRSGHERSDKYDKDSMRTIDIDSAKGIKAVIGCPKGNFRGGKCSVGTEVQSFLFAKEKGWTMTKAKAWFEKAKKEKRTKS
;
A
#
# COMPACT_ATOMS: atom_id res chain seq x y z
N MET A 1 -1.43 6.43 -11.28
CA MET A 1 -1.00 5.16 -10.67
C MET A 1 0.19 4.57 -11.42
N THR A 2 1.23 4.21 -10.71
CA THR A 2 2.45 3.66 -11.28
C THR A 2 2.71 2.28 -10.69
N TRP A 3 2.91 1.29 -11.55
CA TRP A 3 3.30 -0.05 -11.14
C TRP A 3 4.80 -0.22 -11.33
N GLU A 4 5.46 -0.76 -10.32
CA GLU A 4 6.88 -1.00 -10.34
C GLU A 4 7.18 -2.44 -9.96
N GLU A 5 8.31 -2.93 -10.43
CA GLU A 5 8.74 -4.29 -10.14
C GLU A 5 10.19 -4.25 -9.69
N THR A 6 10.44 -4.81 -8.49
CA THR A 6 11.79 -4.96 -7.97
C THR A 6 12.14 -6.44 -8.01
N ASP A 7 13.37 -6.80 -7.59
CA ASP A 7 13.78 -8.20 -7.54
C ASP A 7 12.93 -9.03 -6.59
N ASP A 8 12.43 -8.43 -5.53
CA ASP A 8 11.70 -9.13 -4.48
C ASP A 8 10.19 -8.88 -4.46
N TYR A 9 9.75 -7.78 -5.04
CA TYR A 9 8.35 -7.35 -4.94
C TYR A 9 7.80 -6.76 -6.21
N VAL A 10 6.46 -6.90 -6.37
CA VAL A 10 5.69 -6.09 -7.29
C VAL A 10 5.04 -4.99 -6.45
N ARG A 11 5.16 -3.74 -6.85
CA ARG A 11 4.66 -2.60 -6.09
C ARG A 11 3.60 -1.82 -6.86
N SER A 12 2.50 -1.50 -6.18
CA SER A 12 1.46 -0.62 -6.73
C SER A 12 1.67 0.80 -6.18
N GLY A 13 2.25 1.69 -6.96
CA GLY A 13 2.45 3.08 -6.53
C GLY A 13 1.24 3.94 -6.86
N HIS A 14 0.14 3.74 -6.15
CA HIS A 14 -1.10 4.44 -6.47
C HIS A 14 -1.23 5.83 -5.83
N GLU A 15 -0.33 6.19 -4.93
CA GLU A 15 -0.27 7.53 -4.35
C GLU A 15 1.17 8.02 -4.29
N ARG A 16 1.33 9.32 -4.36
CA ARG A 16 2.65 9.94 -4.29
C ARG A 16 3.12 9.98 -2.83
N SER A 17 4.39 9.65 -2.61
CA SER A 17 4.95 9.63 -1.26
C SER A 17 5.04 11.03 -0.63
N ASP A 18 5.09 12.09 -1.44
CA ASP A 18 5.18 13.46 -0.95
C ASP A 18 3.86 13.98 -0.37
N LYS A 19 2.76 13.23 -0.51
CA LYS A 19 1.46 13.56 0.13
C LYS A 19 1.47 13.23 1.61
N TYR A 20 2.46 12.48 2.07
CA TYR A 20 2.50 11.95 3.43
C TYR A 20 3.66 12.50 4.22
N ASP A 21 3.47 12.54 5.53
CA ASP A 21 4.55 12.91 6.45
C ASP A 21 5.56 11.76 6.49
N LYS A 22 6.82 12.05 6.20
CA LYS A 22 7.87 11.04 6.14
C LYS A 22 8.02 10.26 7.45
N ASP A 23 7.84 10.93 8.57
CA ASP A 23 7.99 10.30 9.88
C ASP A 23 6.86 9.32 10.20
N SER A 24 5.75 9.44 9.50
CA SER A 24 4.58 8.57 9.69
C SER A 24 4.59 7.35 8.78
N MET A 25 5.40 7.35 7.73
CA MET A 25 5.40 6.26 6.75
C MET A 25 6.02 4.98 7.32
N ARG A 26 5.33 3.87 7.11
CA ARG A 26 5.80 2.56 7.56
C ARG A 26 5.18 1.46 6.73
N THR A 27 5.81 0.29 6.75
CA THR A 27 5.31 -0.88 6.05
C THR A 27 4.64 -1.81 7.05
N ILE A 28 3.45 -2.26 6.71
CA ILE A 28 2.70 -3.21 7.54
C ILE A 28 2.37 -4.46 6.72
N ASP A 29 2.12 -5.57 7.41
CA ASP A 29 1.68 -6.80 6.76
C ASP A 29 0.16 -6.79 6.62
N ILE A 30 -0.31 -6.94 5.38
CA ILE A 30 -1.74 -7.08 5.10
C ILE A 30 -2.12 -8.56 5.20
N ASP A 31 -1.32 -9.41 4.56
CA ASP A 31 -1.54 -10.86 4.58
C ASP A 31 -0.18 -11.53 4.49
N SER A 32 0.38 -11.89 5.64
CA SER A 32 1.71 -12.47 5.70
C SER A 32 1.78 -13.85 5.02
N ALA A 33 0.69 -14.59 5.06
CA ALA A 33 0.64 -15.91 4.41
C ALA A 33 0.73 -15.80 2.90
N LYS A 34 0.11 -14.75 2.34
CA LYS A 34 0.16 -14.49 0.88
C LYS A 34 1.32 -13.59 0.48
N GLY A 35 2.02 -13.01 1.44
CA GLY A 35 3.14 -12.12 1.14
C GLY A 35 2.73 -10.75 0.66
N ILE A 36 1.60 -10.23 1.15
CA ILE A 36 1.10 -8.91 0.79
C ILE A 36 1.38 -7.94 1.93
N LYS A 37 2.06 -6.84 1.59
CA LYS A 37 2.37 -5.76 2.54
C LYS A 37 1.85 -4.45 1.99
N ALA A 38 1.71 -3.45 2.86
CA ALA A 38 1.30 -2.12 2.45
C ALA A 38 2.22 -1.08 3.08
N VAL A 39 2.51 -0.03 2.32
CA VAL A 39 3.19 1.14 2.84
C VAL A 39 2.10 2.15 3.18
N ILE A 40 2.01 2.54 4.44
CA ILE A 40 1.01 3.49 4.91
C ILE A 40 1.69 4.76 5.41
N GLY A 41 0.95 5.86 5.41
CA GLY A 41 1.44 7.13 5.90
C GLY A 41 0.30 8.04 6.31
N CYS A 42 0.63 9.05 7.10
CA CYS A 42 -0.30 10.08 7.52
C CYS A 42 -0.20 11.27 6.56
N PRO A 43 -1.31 11.82 6.06
CA PRO A 43 -1.25 13.00 5.21
C PRO A 43 -0.49 14.15 5.88
N LYS A 44 0.27 14.90 5.10
CA LYS A 44 1.09 16.00 5.60
C LYS A 44 0.28 16.98 6.43
N GLY A 45 0.87 17.41 7.53
CA GLY A 45 0.24 18.39 8.43
C GLY A 45 -0.69 17.78 9.47
N ASN A 46 -0.88 16.47 9.44
CA ASN A 46 -1.80 15.78 10.35
C ASN A 46 -1.11 14.81 11.31
N PHE A 47 0.21 14.75 11.25
CA PHE A 47 0.99 13.84 12.10
C PHE A 47 1.69 14.63 13.20
N ARG A 48 1.27 14.43 14.44
CA ARG A 48 1.85 15.12 15.61
C ARG A 48 1.95 14.17 16.79
N GLY A 49 3.09 14.25 17.47
CA GLY A 49 3.32 13.45 18.66
C GLY A 49 3.23 11.95 18.43
N GLY A 50 3.60 11.49 17.25
CA GLY A 50 3.53 10.07 16.88
C GLY A 50 2.14 9.59 16.50
N LYS A 51 1.18 10.51 16.37
CA LYS A 51 -0.21 10.15 16.04
C LYS A 51 -0.71 10.91 14.81
N CYS A 52 -1.56 10.26 14.04
CA CYS A 52 -2.21 10.85 12.88
C CYS A 52 -3.63 11.27 13.26
N SER A 53 -3.96 12.55 13.05
CA SER A 53 -5.26 13.10 13.45
C SER A 53 -6.41 12.67 12.52
N VAL A 54 -6.08 12.29 11.27
CA VAL A 54 -7.09 11.93 10.26
C VAL A 54 -7.04 10.46 9.86
N GLY A 55 -6.18 9.67 10.51
CA GLY A 55 -5.98 8.27 10.14
C GLY A 55 -4.96 8.10 9.01
N THR A 56 -4.29 6.96 9.01
CA THR A 56 -3.29 6.66 7.98
C THR A 56 -3.95 6.14 6.71
N GLU A 57 -3.28 6.36 5.58
CA GLU A 57 -3.76 5.91 4.28
C GLU A 57 -2.71 5.02 3.63
N VAL A 58 -3.15 4.13 2.75
CA VAL A 58 -2.25 3.25 2.01
C VAL A 58 -1.65 4.01 0.84
N GLN A 59 -0.33 4.10 0.82
CA GLN A 59 0.41 4.72 -0.27
C GLN A 59 0.68 3.73 -1.39
N SER A 60 1.03 2.48 -1.04
CA SER A 60 1.30 1.45 -2.03
C SER A 60 1.14 0.07 -1.41
N PHE A 61 0.96 -0.94 -2.26
CA PHE A 61 0.99 -2.34 -1.84
C PHE A 61 2.25 -3.00 -2.37
N LEU A 62 2.76 -3.98 -1.63
CA LEU A 62 3.92 -4.77 -2.00
C LEU A 62 3.51 -6.24 -2.05
N PHE A 63 3.80 -6.89 -3.16
CA PHE A 63 3.45 -8.30 -3.38
C PHE A 63 4.74 -9.09 -3.53
N ALA A 64 5.00 -10.01 -2.60
CA ALA A 64 6.25 -10.77 -2.56
C ALA A 64 6.33 -11.76 -3.71
N LYS A 65 7.35 -11.61 -4.56
CA LYS A 65 7.57 -12.52 -5.68
C LYS A 65 7.86 -13.95 -5.23
N GLU A 66 8.46 -14.11 -4.07
CA GLU A 66 8.74 -15.44 -3.50
C GLU A 66 7.47 -16.23 -3.20
N LYS A 67 6.34 -15.54 -3.07
CA LYS A 67 5.04 -16.17 -2.86
C LYS A 67 4.28 -16.40 -4.17
N GLY A 68 4.95 -16.22 -5.30
CA GLY A 68 4.35 -16.45 -6.60
C GLY A 68 3.64 -15.25 -7.21
N TRP A 69 3.80 -14.08 -6.65
CA TRP A 69 3.17 -12.87 -7.21
C TRP A 69 3.86 -12.41 -8.48
N THR A 70 3.04 -12.00 -9.43
CA THR A 70 3.48 -11.41 -10.70
C THR A 70 2.75 -10.09 -10.88
N MET A 71 3.18 -9.30 -11.85
CA MET A 71 2.51 -8.04 -12.17
C MET A 71 1.04 -8.25 -12.49
N THR A 72 0.72 -9.26 -13.27
CA THR A 72 -0.65 -9.59 -13.66
C THR A 72 -1.53 -9.94 -12.45
N LYS A 73 -1.01 -10.80 -11.57
CA LYS A 73 -1.72 -11.22 -10.37
C LYS A 73 -1.92 -10.06 -9.40
N ALA A 74 -0.89 -9.24 -9.23
CA ALA A 74 -0.96 -8.07 -8.34
C ALA A 74 -2.01 -7.07 -8.82
N LYS A 75 -2.05 -6.79 -10.10
CA LYS A 75 -3.05 -5.89 -10.69
C LYS A 75 -4.46 -6.44 -10.52
N ALA A 76 -4.65 -7.73 -10.71
CA ALA A 76 -5.96 -8.38 -10.55
C ALA A 76 -6.42 -8.29 -9.09
N TRP A 77 -5.54 -8.56 -8.15
CA TRP A 77 -5.85 -8.44 -6.71
C TRP A 77 -6.23 -7.01 -6.35
N PHE A 78 -5.48 -6.05 -6.83
CA PHE A 78 -5.72 -4.63 -6.55
C PHE A 78 -7.09 -4.18 -7.07
N GLU A 79 -7.44 -4.56 -8.28
CA GLU A 79 -8.74 -4.22 -8.88
C GLU A 79 -9.89 -4.85 -8.10
N LYS A 80 -9.74 -6.09 -7.67
CA LYS A 80 -10.74 -6.77 -6.87
C LYS A 80 -10.93 -6.09 -5.51
N ALA A 81 -9.86 -5.76 -4.84
CA ALA A 81 -9.91 -5.08 -3.54
C ALA A 81 -10.57 -3.71 -3.66
N LYS A 82 -10.29 -2.99 -4.74
CA LYS A 82 -10.89 -1.70 -5.01
C LYS A 82 -12.39 -1.81 -5.23
N LYS A 83 -12.84 -2.82 -5.97
CA LYS A 83 -14.27 -3.07 -6.20
C LYS A 83 -15.01 -3.42 -4.92
N GLU A 84 -14.42 -4.28 -4.10
CA GLU A 84 -15.03 -4.67 -2.82
C GLU A 84 -15.19 -3.46 -1.91
N LYS A 85 -14.23 -2.57 -1.90
CA LYS A 85 -14.28 -1.36 -1.10
C LYS A 85 -15.40 -0.42 -1.57
N ARG A 86 -15.63 -0.33 -2.87
CA ARG A 86 -16.72 0.46 -3.43
C ARG A 86 -18.09 -0.08 -3.07
N THR A 87 -18.20 -1.40 -3.05
CA THR A 87 -19.49 -2.06 -2.79
C THR A 87 -19.96 -1.86 -1.36
N LYS A 88 -19.02 -1.65 -0.43
CA LYS A 88 -19.33 -1.47 0.98
C LYS A 88 -19.68 -0.04 1.37
N SER A 89 -19.40 0.90 0.51
CA SER A 89 -19.76 2.31 0.75
C SER A 89 -21.13 2.68 0.15
#